data_0c89b2aadbb6aece60bf69106978b38f
#
_entry.id   0c89b2aadbb6aece60bf69106978b38f
#
_cell.length_a   1.000
_cell.length_b   1.000
_cell.length_c   1.000
_cell.angle_alpha   90.00
_cell.angle_beta   90.00
_cell.angle_gamma   90.00
#
_symmetry.space_group_name_H-M   'P 1'
#
loop_
_entity.id
_entity.type
_entity.pdbx_description
1 polymer ?
#
loop_
_entity_poly.entity_id
_entity_poly.type
_entity_poly.pdbx_seq_one_letter_code
_entity_poly.pdbx_strand_id
1 'polypeptide(L)'
;MTSAASGRFANLGMAKKLGIGFALVLLLTALVAGIGVWSLQTISQRFDGLKQMSQLNSGVLKVRLQEQDYALHGDSKTVDSLHESLEGLQALAQQLKVRSAANQTAMGDVELALADYRKAFDEFVELTQAKDLALEMASWSVSSVANNLDVLQAGLADDGAYTLKESQGKDGAEFIEQANQISPVSLYTSD
;
A
#
# COMPACT_ATOMS: atom_id res chain seq x y z
N MET A 1 51.38 8.91 -48.36
CA MET A 1 52.44 8.48 -47.40
C MET A 1 52.18 7.05 -46.90
N THR A 2 52.21 6.04 -47.83
CA THR A 2 51.85 4.64 -47.52
C THR A 2 52.87 3.63 -48.02
N SER A 3 54.19 3.99 -48.03
CA SER A 3 55.18 3.09 -48.66
C SER A 3 56.33 2.63 -47.74
N ALA A 4 56.26 2.87 -46.42
CA ALA A 4 57.34 2.52 -45.50
C ALA A 4 57.11 1.21 -44.68
N ALA A 5 55.90 0.67 -44.67
CA ALA A 5 55.57 -0.51 -43.87
C ALA A 5 55.82 -1.84 -44.63
N SER A 6 55.70 -1.85 -45.94
CA SER A 6 55.84 -3.08 -46.75
C SER A 6 57.27 -3.67 -46.82
N GLY A 7 58.30 -2.83 -46.64
CA GLY A 7 59.71 -3.29 -46.71
C GLY A 7 60.22 -4.06 -45.48
N ARG A 8 59.63 -3.85 -44.30
CA ARG A 8 60.04 -4.52 -43.05
C ARG A 8 59.47 -5.92 -42.91
N PHE A 9 58.33 -6.19 -43.54
CA PHE A 9 57.70 -7.53 -43.52
C PHE A 9 58.35 -8.51 -44.51
N ALA A 10 59.04 -8.03 -45.54
CA ALA A 10 59.63 -8.89 -46.54
C ALA A 10 60.80 -9.72 -46.02
N ASN A 11 61.60 -9.19 -45.09
CA ASN A 11 62.81 -9.82 -44.55
C ASN A 11 62.62 -10.65 -43.27
N LEU A 12 61.41 -10.85 -42.83
CA LEU A 12 61.11 -11.67 -41.66
C LEU A 12 61.03 -13.15 -42.07
N GLY A 13 61.76 -14.03 -41.33
CA GLY A 13 61.66 -15.49 -41.51
C GLY A 13 60.20 -15.96 -41.39
N MET A 14 59.90 -17.05 -42.08
CA MET A 14 58.53 -17.60 -42.22
C MET A 14 57.84 -17.84 -40.84
N ALA A 15 58.62 -18.30 -39.84
CA ALA A 15 58.13 -18.49 -38.46
C ALA A 15 57.70 -17.17 -37.78
N LYS A 16 58.42 -16.07 -38.01
CA LYS A 16 58.05 -14.74 -37.45
C LYS A 16 56.82 -14.17 -38.14
N LYS A 17 56.60 -14.38 -39.44
CA LYS A 17 55.42 -13.98 -40.15
C LYS A 17 54.16 -14.70 -39.63
N LEU A 18 54.31 -16.01 -39.41
CA LEU A 18 53.24 -16.84 -38.86
C LEU A 18 52.92 -16.43 -37.39
N GLY A 19 53.95 -16.16 -36.59
CA GLY A 19 53.81 -15.69 -35.22
C GLY A 19 53.09 -14.34 -35.09
N ILE A 20 53.43 -13.37 -35.97
CA ILE A 20 52.77 -12.05 -36.00
C ILE A 20 51.31 -12.19 -36.45
N GLY A 21 51.02 -13.04 -37.44
CA GLY A 21 49.66 -13.30 -37.87
C GLY A 21 48.82 -13.91 -36.76
N PHE A 22 49.36 -14.89 -36.05
CA PHE A 22 48.68 -15.53 -34.92
C PHE A 22 48.51 -14.58 -33.75
N ALA A 23 49.49 -13.76 -33.42
CA ALA A 23 49.41 -12.75 -32.38
C ALA A 23 48.32 -11.69 -32.68
N LEU A 24 48.21 -11.32 -33.95
CA LEU A 24 47.16 -10.35 -34.39
C LEU A 24 45.77 -10.94 -34.28
N VAL A 25 45.57 -12.21 -34.60
CA VAL A 25 44.30 -12.92 -34.43
C VAL A 25 43.94 -13.03 -32.96
N LEU A 26 44.91 -13.42 -32.08
CA LEU A 26 44.68 -13.46 -30.64
C LEU A 26 44.32 -12.10 -30.08
N LEU A 27 44.97 -11.04 -30.51
CA LEU A 27 44.69 -9.69 -30.07
C LEU A 27 43.28 -9.26 -30.48
N LEU A 28 42.87 -9.54 -31.73
CA LEU A 28 41.50 -9.28 -32.17
C LEU A 28 40.47 -10.08 -31.38
N THR A 29 40.75 -11.35 -31.13
CA THR A 29 39.85 -12.19 -30.32
C THR A 29 39.72 -11.66 -28.88
N ALA A 30 40.83 -11.23 -28.29
CA ALA A 30 40.83 -10.63 -26.94
C ALA A 30 40.02 -9.30 -26.91
N LEU A 31 40.14 -8.45 -27.95
CA LEU A 31 39.37 -7.23 -28.06
C LEU A 31 37.88 -7.53 -28.19
N VAL A 32 37.49 -8.47 -29.05
CA VAL A 32 36.08 -8.86 -29.22
C VAL A 32 35.50 -9.43 -27.93
N ALA A 33 36.27 -10.30 -27.24
CA ALA A 33 35.87 -10.85 -25.93
C ALA A 33 35.73 -9.74 -24.87
N GLY A 34 36.65 -8.79 -24.81
CA GLY A 34 36.62 -7.64 -23.89
C GLY A 34 35.38 -6.78 -24.10
N ILE A 35 35.06 -6.43 -25.37
CA ILE A 35 33.87 -5.67 -25.72
C ILE A 35 32.60 -6.44 -25.37
N GLY A 36 32.58 -7.76 -25.61
CA GLY A 36 31.46 -8.63 -25.27
C GLY A 36 31.16 -8.66 -23.76
N VAL A 37 32.19 -8.82 -22.93
CA VAL A 37 32.05 -8.82 -21.47
C VAL A 37 31.57 -7.45 -20.96
N TRP A 38 32.13 -6.36 -21.48
CA TRP A 38 31.71 -5.00 -21.11
C TRP A 38 30.27 -4.69 -21.52
N SER A 39 29.85 -5.13 -22.70
CA SER A 39 28.47 -5.02 -23.20
C SER A 39 27.49 -5.81 -22.32
N LEU A 40 27.83 -7.03 -21.91
CA LEU A 40 27.02 -7.86 -21.02
C LEU A 40 26.86 -7.22 -19.64
N GLN A 41 27.92 -6.62 -19.06
CA GLN A 41 27.82 -5.91 -17.80
C GLN A 41 26.88 -4.70 -17.88
N THR A 42 26.93 -3.94 -18.97
CA THR A 42 26.04 -2.79 -19.19
C THR A 42 24.58 -3.23 -19.33
N ILE A 43 24.33 -4.35 -19.99
CA ILE A 43 22.99 -4.93 -20.15
C ILE A 43 22.45 -5.43 -18.79
N SER A 44 23.28 -6.14 -18.02
CA SER A 44 22.90 -6.62 -16.68
C SER A 44 22.50 -5.46 -15.75
N GLN A 45 23.23 -4.35 -15.74
CA GLN A 45 22.90 -3.17 -14.95
C GLN A 45 21.55 -2.54 -15.34
N ARG A 46 21.21 -2.56 -16.65
CA ARG A 46 19.92 -2.08 -17.13
C ARG A 46 18.78 -3.02 -16.75
N PHE A 47 19.00 -4.33 -16.80
CA PHE A 47 18.02 -5.32 -16.34
C PHE A 47 17.76 -5.23 -14.84
N ASP A 48 18.79 -5.02 -14.03
CA ASP A 48 18.64 -4.83 -12.60
C ASP A 48 17.82 -3.58 -12.27
N GLY A 49 18.00 -2.48 -13.01
CA GLY A 49 17.21 -1.27 -12.87
C GLY A 49 15.72 -1.49 -13.21
N LEU A 50 15.43 -2.21 -14.30
CA LEU A 50 14.07 -2.56 -14.68
C LEU A 50 13.39 -3.48 -13.67
N LYS A 51 14.12 -4.47 -13.13
CA LYS A 51 13.63 -5.37 -12.09
C LYS A 51 13.29 -4.60 -10.81
N GLN A 52 14.14 -3.68 -10.38
CA GLN A 52 13.91 -2.86 -9.20
C GLN A 52 12.73 -1.89 -9.39
N MET A 53 12.57 -1.29 -10.58
CA MET A 53 11.39 -0.49 -10.92
C MET A 53 10.10 -1.33 -10.90
N SER A 54 10.16 -2.56 -11.42
CA SER A 54 9.04 -3.51 -11.35
C SER A 54 8.70 -3.87 -9.91
N GLN A 55 9.70 -4.07 -9.06
CA GLN A 55 9.51 -4.34 -7.63
C GLN A 55 8.87 -3.15 -6.91
N LEU A 56 9.29 -1.92 -7.23
CA LEU A 56 8.71 -0.70 -6.68
C LEU A 56 7.23 -0.57 -7.07
N ASN A 57 6.91 -0.78 -8.34
CA ASN A 57 5.53 -0.76 -8.82
C ASN A 57 4.66 -1.85 -8.16
N SER A 58 5.18 -3.08 -8.07
CA SER A 58 4.48 -4.19 -7.40
C SER A 58 4.27 -3.91 -5.92
N GLY A 59 5.24 -3.29 -5.26
CA GLY A 59 5.12 -2.88 -3.87
C GLY A 59 4.04 -1.83 -3.65
N VAL A 60 3.95 -0.83 -4.54
CA VAL A 60 2.88 0.19 -4.50
C VAL A 60 1.50 -0.44 -4.68
N LEU A 61 1.37 -1.41 -5.60
CA LEU A 61 0.13 -2.15 -5.78
C LEU A 61 -0.24 -2.96 -4.53
N LYS A 62 0.74 -3.58 -3.87
CA LYS A 62 0.53 -4.31 -2.61
C LYS A 62 0.03 -3.38 -1.50
N VAL A 63 0.63 -2.20 -1.35
CA VAL A 63 0.19 -1.19 -0.38
C VAL A 63 -1.26 -0.77 -0.64
N ARG A 64 -1.64 -0.54 -1.89
CA ARG A 64 -3.02 -0.22 -2.27
C ARG A 64 -4.02 -1.33 -1.93
N LEU A 65 -3.64 -2.59 -2.15
CA LEU A 65 -4.49 -3.72 -1.77
C LEU A 65 -4.66 -3.80 -0.25
N GLN A 66 -3.61 -3.56 0.52
CA GLN A 66 -3.67 -3.52 1.98
C GLN A 66 -4.51 -2.34 2.49
N GLU A 67 -4.43 -1.16 1.85
CA GLU A 67 -5.30 -0.02 2.15
C GLU A 67 -6.78 -0.37 1.95
N GLN A 68 -7.12 -1.00 0.80
CA GLN A 68 -8.48 -1.44 0.52
C GLN A 68 -8.96 -2.51 1.50
N ASP A 69 -8.11 -3.43 1.86
CA ASP A 69 -8.41 -4.47 2.84
C ASP A 69 -8.70 -3.86 4.22
N TYR A 70 -7.87 -2.91 4.66
CA TYR A 70 -8.13 -2.16 5.89
C TYR A 70 -9.45 -1.37 5.83
N ALA A 71 -9.74 -0.71 4.71
CA ALA A 71 -10.98 0.07 4.54
C ALA A 71 -12.24 -0.81 4.63
N LEU A 72 -12.13 -2.11 4.27
CA LEU A 72 -13.24 -3.05 4.29
C LEU A 72 -13.38 -3.77 5.66
N HIS A 73 -12.27 -4.10 6.31
CA HIS A 73 -12.27 -4.99 7.47
C HIS A 73 -11.81 -4.31 8.77
N GLY A 74 -11.10 -3.18 8.70
CA GLY A 74 -10.60 -2.45 9.88
C GLY A 74 -9.54 -3.22 10.70
N ASP A 75 -8.89 -4.24 10.13
CA ASP A 75 -7.96 -5.10 10.86
C ASP A 75 -6.61 -4.41 11.13
N SER A 76 -6.22 -4.34 12.42
CA SER A 76 -4.94 -3.77 12.84
C SER A 76 -3.72 -4.48 12.23
N LYS A 77 -3.80 -5.79 11.98
CA LYS A 77 -2.72 -6.52 11.30
C LYS A 77 -2.48 -6.05 9.89
N THR A 78 -3.52 -5.60 9.21
CA THR A 78 -3.41 -5.01 7.88
C THR A 78 -2.65 -3.68 7.95
N VAL A 79 -2.84 -2.87 9.00
CA VAL A 79 -2.07 -1.64 9.24
C VAL A 79 -0.58 -1.95 9.40
N ASP A 80 -0.22 -2.92 10.25
CA ASP A 80 1.16 -3.33 10.47
C ASP A 80 1.81 -3.83 9.16
N SER A 81 1.09 -4.66 8.39
CA SER A 81 1.55 -5.18 7.11
C SER A 81 1.75 -4.10 6.05
N LEU A 82 0.90 -3.05 6.07
CA LEU A 82 1.01 -1.90 5.18
C LEU A 82 2.24 -1.06 5.55
N HIS A 83 2.49 -0.82 6.84
CA HIS A 83 3.68 -0.12 7.31
C HIS A 83 4.96 -0.85 6.90
N GLU A 84 5.03 -2.17 7.10
CA GLU A 84 6.15 -3.00 6.65
C GLU A 84 6.38 -2.88 5.13
N SER A 85 5.30 -2.88 4.36
CA SER A 85 5.37 -2.73 2.89
C SER A 85 5.89 -1.35 2.48
N LEU A 86 5.47 -0.27 3.18
CA LEU A 86 5.99 1.09 2.96
C LEU A 86 7.47 1.21 3.32
N GLU A 87 7.91 0.61 4.43
CA GLU A 87 9.33 0.58 4.81
C GLU A 87 10.18 -0.15 3.78
N GLY A 88 9.69 -1.28 3.25
CA GLY A 88 10.33 -2.00 2.16
C GLY A 88 10.47 -1.17 0.88
N LEU A 89 9.43 -0.41 0.52
CA LEU A 89 9.45 0.51 -0.62
C LEU A 89 10.42 1.67 -0.40
N GLN A 90 10.46 2.23 0.80
CA GLN A 90 11.37 3.32 1.14
C GLN A 90 12.84 2.86 1.07
N ALA A 91 13.15 1.67 1.60
CA ALA A 91 14.47 1.06 1.49
C ALA A 91 14.88 0.83 0.03
N LEU A 92 13.95 0.36 -0.82
CA LEU A 92 14.18 0.15 -2.25
C LEU A 92 14.42 1.48 -2.99
N ALA A 93 13.63 2.51 -2.70
CA ALA A 93 13.81 3.86 -3.26
C ALA A 93 15.19 4.42 -2.89
N GLN A 94 15.61 4.25 -1.65
CA GLN A 94 16.92 4.68 -1.18
C GLN A 94 18.07 3.93 -1.88
N GLN A 95 17.94 2.63 -2.08
CA GLN A 95 18.92 1.86 -2.85
C GLN A 95 19.04 2.35 -4.31
N LEU A 96 17.91 2.67 -4.95
CA LEU A 96 17.86 3.18 -6.31
C LEU A 96 18.46 4.59 -6.41
N LYS A 97 18.23 5.43 -5.40
CA LYS A 97 18.77 6.79 -5.29
C LYS A 97 20.31 6.80 -5.26
N VAL A 98 20.91 5.89 -4.49
CA VAL A 98 22.38 5.81 -4.34
C VAL A 98 23.05 5.24 -5.60
N ARG A 99 22.38 4.36 -6.36
CA ARG A 99 22.97 3.67 -7.52
C ARG A 99 23.17 4.54 -8.75
N SER A 100 22.39 5.61 -8.93
CA SER A 100 22.45 6.44 -10.13
C SER A 100 22.15 7.89 -9.81
N ALA A 101 23.08 8.78 -10.16
CA ALA A 101 22.87 10.22 -10.05
C ALA A 101 21.63 10.71 -10.85
N ALA A 102 21.32 10.06 -11.96
CA ALA A 102 20.12 10.36 -12.76
C ALA A 102 18.80 10.07 -12.02
N ASN A 103 18.80 9.10 -11.09
CA ASN A 103 17.63 8.72 -10.33
C ASN A 103 17.49 9.47 -9.01
N GLN A 104 18.49 10.25 -8.62
CA GLN A 104 18.57 10.85 -7.29
C GLN A 104 17.37 11.75 -6.97
N THR A 105 16.99 12.63 -7.88
CA THR A 105 15.84 13.52 -7.71
C THR A 105 14.53 12.73 -7.72
N ALA A 106 14.32 11.88 -8.72
CA ALA A 106 13.08 11.10 -8.84
C ALA A 106 12.85 10.17 -7.65
N MET A 107 13.91 9.53 -7.14
CA MET A 107 13.79 8.68 -5.95
C MET A 107 13.63 9.49 -4.66
N GLY A 108 14.16 10.70 -4.59
CA GLY A 108 13.87 11.65 -3.51
C GLY A 108 12.39 12.03 -3.47
N ASP A 109 11.79 12.29 -4.62
CA ASP A 109 10.36 12.59 -4.73
C ASP A 109 9.50 11.36 -4.33
N VAL A 110 9.93 10.14 -4.68
CA VAL A 110 9.28 8.91 -4.25
C VAL A 110 9.36 8.73 -2.73
N GLU A 111 10.52 8.97 -2.10
CA GLU A 111 10.68 8.90 -0.65
C GLU A 111 9.73 9.87 0.07
N LEU A 112 9.62 11.11 -0.41
CA LEU A 112 8.69 12.10 0.13
C LEU A 112 7.23 11.66 -0.04
N ALA A 113 6.87 11.20 -1.24
CA ALA A 113 5.51 10.71 -1.51
C ALA A 113 5.13 9.51 -0.63
N LEU A 114 6.06 8.59 -0.36
CA LEU A 114 5.83 7.46 0.56
C LEU A 114 5.64 7.92 2.01
N ALA A 115 6.40 8.93 2.45
CA ALA A 115 6.26 9.51 3.79
C ALA A 115 4.91 10.23 3.95
N ASP A 116 4.51 11.02 2.96
CA ASP A 116 3.21 11.70 2.94
C ASP A 116 2.05 10.70 2.90
N TYR A 117 2.20 9.63 2.09
CA TYR A 117 1.22 8.56 2.04
C TYR A 117 1.06 7.86 3.39
N ARG A 118 2.18 7.53 4.06
CA ARG A 118 2.14 6.92 5.40
C ARG A 118 1.36 7.79 6.38
N LYS A 119 1.68 9.09 6.40
CA LYS A 119 0.98 10.04 7.27
C LYS A 119 -0.52 10.11 6.99
N ALA A 120 -0.90 10.20 5.71
CA ALA A 120 -2.31 10.23 5.32
C ALA A 120 -3.03 8.93 5.68
N PHE A 121 -2.36 7.78 5.57
CA PHE A 121 -2.92 6.50 5.96
C PHE A 121 -3.10 6.40 7.49
N ASP A 122 -2.13 6.87 8.27
CA ASP A 122 -2.23 6.89 9.73
C ASP A 122 -3.41 7.77 10.19
N GLU A 123 -3.59 8.95 9.58
CA GLU A 123 -4.75 9.81 9.81
C GLU A 123 -6.07 9.11 9.43
N PHE A 124 -6.09 8.37 8.32
CA PHE A 124 -7.26 7.58 7.91
C PHE A 124 -7.59 6.49 8.92
N VAL A 125 -6.57 5.80 9.46
CA VAL A 125 -6.73 4.78 10.51
C VAL A 125 -7.34 5.40 11.78
N GLU A 126 -6.79 6.52 12.24
CA GLU A 126 -7.30 7.24 13.42
C GLU A 126 -8.76 7.68 13.24
N LEU A 127 -9.10 8.26 12.07
CA LEU A 127 -10.47 8.69 11.77
C LEU A 127 -11.43 7.50 11.69
N THR A 128 -10.99 6.36 11.14
CA THR A 128 -11.81 5.15 11.06
C THR A 128 -12.10 4.61 12.46
N GLN A 129 -11.08 4.52 13.32
CA GLN A 129 -11.25 4.09 14.71
C GLN A 129 -12.15 5.05 15.51
N ALA A 130 -11.97 6.36 15.33
CA ALA A 130 -12.81 7.36 15.97
C ALA A 130 -14.27 7.25 15.52
N LYS A 131 -14.51 7.01 14.22
CA LYS A 131 -15.85 6.76 13.67
C LYS A 131 -16.48 5.51 14.29
N ASP A 132 -15.74 4.41 14.37
CA ASP A 132 -16.24 3.15 14.91
C ASP A 132 -16.58 3.28 16.41
N LEU A 133 -15.73 3.96 17.18
CA LEU A 133 -16.00 4.29 18.57
C LEU A 133 -17.25 5.18 18.71
N ALA A 134 -17.40 6.20 17.86
CA ALA A 134 -18.59 7.08 17.86
C ALA A 134 -19.88 6.31 17.54
N LEU A 135 -19.81 5.36 16.60
CA LEU A 135 -20.94 4.47 16.27
C LEU A 135 -21.30 3.55 17.43
N GLU A 136 -20.31 2.99 18.13
CA GLU A 136 -20.51 2.17 19.31
C GLU A 136 -21.18 2.97 20.44
N MET A 137 -20.67 4.18 20.71
CA MET A 137 -21.27 5.09 21.71
C MET A 137 -22.69 5.49 21.34
N ALA A 138 -22.96 5.77 20.06
CA ALA A 138 -24.31 6.07 19.59
C ALA A 138 -25.25 4.88 19.74
N SER A 139 -24.80 3.68 19.38
CA SER A 139 -25.56 2.44 19.58
C SER A 139 -25.87 2.18 21.04
N TRP A 140 -24.88 2.37 21.94
CA TRP A 140 -25.08 2.27 23.36
C TRP A 140 -26.10 3.29 23.88
N SER A 141 -26.03 4.55 23.42
CA SER A 141 -26.97 5.61 23.79
C SER A 141 -28.40 5.28 23.36
N VAL A 142 -28.56 4.81 22.11
CA VAL A 142 -29.89 4.39 21.59
C VAL A 142 -30.45 3.23 22.42
N SER A 143 -29.62 2.23 22.72
CA SER A 143 -30.02 1.09 23.55
C SER A 143 -30.40 1.52 24.96
N SER A 144 -29.67 2.48 25.55
CA SER A 144 -29.98 3.03 26.86
C SER A 144 -31.30 3.78 26.86
N VAL A 145 -31.57 4.58 25.82
CA VAL A 145 -32.86 5.29 25.66
C VAL A 145 -33.99 4.28 25.48
N ALA A 146 -33.82 3.25 24.63
CA ALA A 146 -34.83 2.20 24.45
C ALA A 146 -35.16 1.50 25.77
N ASN A 147 -34.12 1.09 26.53
CA ASN A 147 -34.33 0.45 27.84
C ASN A 147 -35.05 1.37 28.84
N ASN A 148 -34.71 2.66 28.85
CA ASN A 148 -35.39 3.64 29.71
C ASN A 148 -36.86 3.84 29.30
N LEU A 149 -37.17 3.83 27.99
CA LEU A 149 -38.53 3.89 27.48
C LEU A 149 -39.34 2.65 27.87
N ASP A 150 -38.71 1.44 27.78
CA ASP A 150 -39.36 0.21 28.18
C ASP A 150 -39.71 0.23 29.69
N VAL A 151 -38.79 0.73 30.54
CA VAL A 151 -39.05 0.90 31.97
C VAL A 151 -40.17 1.90 32.26
N LEU A 152 -40.17 3.05 31.53
CA LEU A 152 -41.26 4.05 31.66
C LEU A 152 -42.57 3.48 31.18
N GLN A 153 -42.57 2.76 30.07
CA GLN A 153 -43.77 2.13 29.52
C GLN A 153 -44.34 1.06 30.50
N ALA A 154 -43.48 0.25 31.11
CA ALA A 154 -43.89 -0.72 32.11
C ALA A 154 -44.47 -0.01 33.35
N GLY A 155 -43.82 1.08 33.82
CA GLY A 155 -44.33 1.90 34.92
C GLY A 155 -45.68 2.55 34.63
N LEU A 156 -45.83 3.13 33.41
CA LEU A 156 -47.09 3.74 32.95
C LEU A 156 -48.18 2.67 32.78
N ALA A 157 -47.86 1.47 32.34
CA ALA A 157 -48.82 0.36 32.24
C ALA A 157 -49.33 -0.07 33.60
N ASP A 158 -48.45 -0.10 34.61
CA ASP A 158 -48.77 -0.42 35.97
C ASP A 158 -49.61 0.68 36.65
N ASP A 159 -49.20 1.95 36.52
CA ASP A 159 -49.96 3.12 36.96
C ASP A 159 -51.27 3.32 36.15
N GLY A 160 -51.27 3.03 34.83
CA GLY A 160 -52.44 3.04 33.98
C GLY A 160 -53.47 1.98 34.36
N ALA A 161 -53.04 0.81 34.84
CA ALA A 161 -53.92 -0.21 35.39
C ALA A 161 -54.59 0.25 36.68
N TYR A 162 -53.94 1.13 37.47
CA TYR A 162 -54.55 1.81 38.62
C TYR A 162 -55.50 2.96 38.22
N THR A 163 -55.08 3.82 37.30
CA THR A 163 -55.89 4.97 36.86
C THR A 163 -57.05 4.61 35.95
N LEU A 164 -56.94 3.57 35.13
CA LEU A 164 -58.06 3.00 34.35
C LEU A 164 -59.15 2.38 35.24
N LYS A 165 -58.81 1.96 36.42
CA LYS A 165 -59.79 1.54 37.42
C LYS A 165 -60.53 2.67 38.08
N GLU A 166 -59.93 3.88 38.12
CA GLU A 166 -60.49 5.05 38.81
C GLU A 166 -61.10 6.10 37.86
N SER A 167 -60.56 6.25 36.68
CA SER A 167 -61.03 7.21 35.68
C SER A 167 -61.30 6.52 34.35
N GLN A 168 -62.45 6.43 33.89
CA GLN A 168 -62.81 5.93 32.54
C GLN A 168 -62.16 6.75 31.42
N GLY A 169 -60.85 7.06 31.49
CA GLY A 169 -60.12 7.93 30.62
C GLY A 169 -59.53 7.19 29.41
N LYS A 170 -60.00 7.48 28.20
CA LYS A 170 -59.43 7.02 26.92
C LYS A 170 -58.03 7.53 26.65
N ASP A 171 -57.58 8.60 27.30
CA ASP A 171 -56.37 9.34 27.03
C ASP A 171 -55.07 8.55 27.38
N GLY A 172 -55.13 7.69 28.43
CA GLY A 172 -54.00 6.89 28.83
C GLY A 172 -53.71 5.73 27.88
N ALA A 173 -54.78 5.12 27.33
CA ALA A 173 -54.62 4.00 26.37
C ALA A 173 -54.05 4.49 25.02
N GLU A 174 -54.46 5.70 24.60
CA GLU A 174 -53.96 6.32 23.36
C GLU A 174 -52.48 6.71 23.49
N PHE A 175 -52.03 7.17 24.66
CA PHE A 175 -50.65 7.48 24.93
C PHE A 175 -49.75 6.22 24.93
N ILE A 176 -50.23 5.12 25.51
CA ILE A 176 -49.54 3.83 25.51
C ILE A 176 -49.44 3.26 24.08
N GLU A 177 -50.46 3.42 23.27
CA GLU A 177 -50.47 2.97 21.89
C GLU A 177 -49.53 3.80 21.02
N GLN A 178 -49.42 5.12 21.24
CA GLN A 178 -48.43 5.99 20.59
C GLN A 178 -47.00 5.65 21.02
N ALA A 179 -46.75 5.37 22.31
CA ALA A 179 -45.47 4.95 22.82
C ALA A 179 -45.03 3.60 22.22
N ASN A 180 -45.97 2.68 22.03
CA ASN A 180 -45.72 1.39 21.37
C ASN A 180 -45.42 1.53 19.87
N GLN A 181 -45.93 2.56 19.19
CA GLN A 181 -45.63 2.84 17.80
C GLN A 181 -44.24 3.48 17.60
N ILE A 182 -43.70 4.15 18.64
CA ILE A 182 -42.38 4.75 18.63
C ILE A 182 -41.28 3.70 18.98
N SER A 183 -41.66 2.62 19.67
CA SER A 183 -40.74 1.58 20.18
C SER A 183 -40.11 0.62 19.15
N PRO A 184 -40.64 0.35 17.94
CA PRO A 184 -39.85 -0.39 16.99
C PRO A 184 -38.99 0.55 16.13
N VAL A 185 -37.99 1.21 16.69
CA VAL A 185 -36.80 1.49 15.90
C VAL A 185 -36.11 0.14 15.72
N SER A 186 -36.57 -0.59 14.75
CA SER A 186 -35.87 -1.72 14.15
C SER A 186 -34.50 -1.18 13.73
N LEU A 187 -33.54 -1.37 14.61
CA LEU A 187 -32.14 -1.21 14.28
C LEU A 187 -31.89 -2.12 13.08
N TYR A 188 -31.67 -1.50 11.95
CA TYR A 188 -31.11 -2.15 10.77
C TYR A 188 -29.76 -2.71 11.14
N THR A 189 -29.73 -3.92 11.63
CA THR A 189 -28.59 -4.80 11.51
C THR A 189 -28.74 -5.44 10.14
N SER A 190 -28.21 -4.77 9.13
CA SER A 190 -27.92 -5.37 7.83
C SER A 190 -26.71 -6.26 7.97
N ASP A 191 -26.90 -7.48 7.55
CA ASP A 191 -25.90 -8.54 7.28
C ASP A 191 -24.68 -8.04 6.51
#